data_983dc9d2887d7f6076bafcf21c08ff33
#
_entry.id   983dc9d2887d7f6076bafcf21c08ff33
#
_cell.length_a   1.000
_cell.length_b   1.000
_cell.length_c   1.000
_cell.angle_alpha   90.00
_cell.angle_beta   90.00
_cell.angle_gamma   90.00
#
_symmetry.space_group_name_H-M   'P 1'
#
loop_
_entity.id
_entity.type
_entity.pdbx_description
1 polymer ?
#
loop_
_entity_poly.entity_id
_entity_poly.type
_entity_poly.pdbx_seq_one_letter_code
_entity_poly.pdbx_strand_id
1 'polypeptide(L)'
;MRRGRVFAQDHVVNVNSLEDVMKISRIALSALLFGATAVFSSCGDPSPLGPRPPAAAQAAAPVVAPQADLLGGVSNLLKHVGLLSCSALPPATGSKTIGSEGGTINVGPHSFVVPRGALSHPVTITATIEPEHVNHVQFKPEGLQFKKSASLTMSYANCNILNSLLPKHIAHVDEDLNILSLLLSVDNLLARKVTGQVDHFSDYAIAW
;
A
#
# COMPACT_ATOMS: atom_id res chain seq x y z
N MET A 1 36.47 51.49 26.31
CA MET A 1 35.74 50.83 25.23
C MET A 1 36.45 49.54 24.86
N ARG A 2 35.99 48.37 25.35
CA ARG A 2 36.58 47.07 25.07
C ARG A 2 35.57 46.27 24.25
N ARG A 3 35.95 45.92 23.01
CA ARG A 3 35.19 45.02 22.13
C ARG A 3 35.47 43.56 22.57
N GLY A 4 34.46 42.87 23.06
CA GLY A 4 34.52 41.44 23.26
C GLY A 4 34.25 40.68 21.91
N ARG A 5 35.21 39.86 21.48
CA ARG A 5 35.05 38.91 20.41
C ARG A 5 34.51 37.62 21.03
N VAL A 6 33.34 37.18 20.56
CA VAL A 6 32.82 35.85 20.83
C VAL A 6 33.33 34.94 19.71
N PHE A 7 34.15 33.97 20.07
CA PHE A 7 34.57 32.90 19.16
C PHE A 7 33.47 31.86 19.15
N ALA A 8 32.86 31.64 18.00
CA ALA A 8 32.08 30.45 17.73
C ALA A 8 33.02 29.31 17.35
N GLN A 9 33.02 28.22 18.12
CA GLN A 9 33.71 26.99 17.79
C GLN A 9 32.81 26.17 16.86
N ASP A 10 33.20 26.08 15.60
CA ASP A 10 32.60 25.12 14.64
C ASP A 10 33.05 23.72 15.01
N HIS A 11 32.12 22.91 15.53
CA HIS A 11 32.29 21.46 15.61
C HIS A 11 32.06 20.87 14.21
N VAL A 12 33.14 20.63 13.50
CA VAL A 12 33.15 19.81 12.30
C VAL A 12 33.00 18.36 12.73
N VAL A 13 31.82 17.78 12.54
CA VAL A 13 31.58 16.36 12.70
C VAL A 13 32.13 15.64 11.46
N ASN A 14 33.24 14.96 11.63
CA ASN A 14 33.87 14.15 10.59
C ASN A 14 33.09 12.85 10.40
N VAL A 15 32.33 12.75 9.31
CA VAL A 15 31.56 11.55 8.91
C VAL A 15 32.45 10.62 8.07
N ASN A 16 33.42 9.97 8.69
CA ASN A 16 34.15 8.86 8.12
C ASN A 16 33.95 7.62 8.99
N SER A 17 32.79 7.01 8.93
CA SER A 17 32.59 5.67 9.48
C SER A 17 31.35 4.99 8.89
N LEU A 18 31.34 4.82 7.56
CA LEU A 18 30.41 3.87 6.90
C LEU A 18 30.89 2.41 7.06
N GLU A 19 32.11 2.19 7.56
CA GLU A 19 32.65 0.84 7.75
C GLU A 19 32.29 0.20 9.11
N ASP A 20 31.97 0.99 10.13
CA ASP A 20 31.66 0.44 11.46
C ASP A 20 30.21 -0.05 11.62
N VAL A 21 29.28 0.41 10.79
CA VAL A 21 27.87 -0.04 10.81
C VAL A 21 27.72 -1.45 10.20
N MET A 22 28.65 -1.87 9.33
CA MET A 22 28.60 -3.17 8.66
C MET A 22 29.15 -4.33 9.49
N LYS A 23 29.87 -4.10 10.58
CA LYS A 23 30.44 -5.14 11.45
C LYS A 23 29.51 -5.67 12.52
N ILE A 24 28.47 -4.93 12.89
CA ILE A 24 27.56 -5.33 13.98
C ILE A 24 26.46 -6.30 13.49
N SER A 25 26.20 -6.38 12.19
CA SER A 25 25.14 -7.22 11.61
C SER A 25 25.50 -8.68 11.37
N ARG A 26 26.74 -9.14 11.68
CA ARG A 26 27.20 -10.50 11.37
C ARG A 26 27.29 -11.45 12.57
N ILE A 27 26.93 -11.04 13.79
CA ILE A 27 27.11 -11.88 14.99
C ILE A 27 25.77 -12.46 15.57
N ALA A 28 24.62 -12.11 15.02
CA ALA A 28 23.32 -12.52 15.57
C ALA A 28 22.58 -13.60 14.77
N LEU A 29 23.26 -14.41 13.95
CA LEU A 29 22.59 -15.46 13.16
C LEU A 29 23.25 -16.84 13.36
N SER A 30 23.35 -17.31 14.59
CA SER A 30 23.81 -18.68 14.89
C SER A 30 23.32 -19.11 16.25
N ALA A 31 22.06 -19.48 16.43
CA ALA A 31 21.55 -20.39 17.46
C ALA A 31 20.02 -20.40 17.41
N LEU A 32 19.43 -21.42 16.79
CA LEU A 32 18.16 -22.04 17.18
C LEU A 32 17.69 -23.02 16.08
N LEU A 33 18.39 -24.13 16.02
CA LEU A 33 17.94 -25.33 15.32
C LEU A 33 18.08 -26.50 16.30
N PHE A 34 17.05 -26.77 17.10
CA PHE A 34 16.89 -28.12 17.71
C PHE A 34 15.45 -28.28 18.24
N GLY A 35 14.77 -29.30 17.70
CA GLY A 35 13.84 -30.14 18.47
C GLY A 35 12.36 -29.86 18.31
N ALA A 36 11.65 -30.72 17.55
CA ALA A 36 10.63 -31.63 18.08
C ALA A 36 9.80 -32.25 16.94
N THR A 37 10.14 -33.46 16.57
CA THR A 37 9.26 -34.40 15.83
C THR A 37 8.27 -35.02 16.79
N ALA A 38 6.97 -34.75 16.64
CA ALA A 38 5.91 -35.51 17.29
C ALA A 38 5.08 -36.22 16.23
N VAL A 39 5.27 -37.53 16.12
CA VAL A 39 4.45 -38.45 15.34
C VAL A 39 3.20 -38.80 16.15
N PHE A 40 2.03 -38.44 15.66
CA PHE A 40 0.77 -38.97 16.13
C PHE A 40 0.23 -40.00 15.13
N SER A 41 0.45 -41.28 15.44
CA SER A 41 -0.26 -42.40 14.83
C SER A 41 -1.58 -42.58 15.56
N SER A 42 -2.71 -42.42 14.89
CA SER A 42 -4.02 -42.84 15.40
C SER A 42 -4.55 -43.89 14.47
N CYS A 43 -4.47 -45.13 14.93
CA CYS A 43 -5.21 -46.26 14.37
C CYS A 43 -6.65 -46.18 14.85
N GLY A 44 -7.60 -46.10 13.93
CA GLY A 44 -9.03 -46.27 14.22
C GLY A 44 -9.49 -47.66 13.85
N ASP A 45 -10.06 -48.35 14.83
CA ASP A 45 -10.61 -49.71 14.70
C ASP A 45 -11.86 -49.76 13.82
N PRO A 46 -12.08 -50.83 13.02
CA PRO A 46 -13.32 -51.06 12.29
C PRO A 46 -14.37 -51.71 13.20
N SER A 47 -15.53 -51.06 13.35
CA SER A 47 -16.68 -51.64 14.04
C SER A 47 -17.42 -52.69 13.19
N PRO A 48 -17.94 -53.78 13.82
CA PRO A 48 -18.59 -54.86 13.11
C PRO A 48 -20.01 -54.55 12.65
N LEU A 49 -20.34 -55.05 11.46
CA LEU A 49 -21.66 -54.98 10.80
C LEU A 49 -22.74 -55.73 11.60
N GLY A 50 -23.74 -55.01 12.09
CA GLY A 50 -25.00 -55.57 12.56
C GLY A 50 -26.13 -55.32 11.55
N PRO A 51 -27.11 -56.26 11.38
CA PRO A 51 -28.17 -56.10 10.40
C PRO A 51 -29.19 -55.05 10.83
N ARG A 52 -29.44 -54.08 9.91
CA ARG A 52 -30.39 -52.98 10.07
C ARG A 52 -31.79 -53.36 9.59
N PRO A 53 -32.86 -53.15 10.37
CA PRO A 53 -34.22 -53.25 9.88
C PRO A 53 -34.59 -52.02 9.00
N PRO A 54 -35.52 -52.18 8.04
CA PRO A 54 -35.88 -51.08 7.13
C PRO A 54 -36.74 -50.02 7.88
N ALA A 55 -36.23 -48.83 8.04
CA ALA A 55 -37.01 -47.69 8.50
C ALA A 55 -37.48 -46.86 7.31
N ALA A 56 -38.77 -46.56 7.33
CA ALA A 56 -39.52 -45.82 6.33
C ALA A 56 -38.89 -44.45 6.04
N ALA A 57 -38.79 -44.14 4.76
CA ALA A 57 -38.38 -42.83 4.27
C ALA A 57 -39.37 -41.74 4.66
N GLN A 58 -39.03 -40.90 5.58
CA GLN A 58 -39.61 -39.55 5.70
C GLN A 58 -38.73 -38.61 4.91
N ALA A 59 -39.23 -38.10 3.81
CA ALA A 59 -38.64 -37.02 3.03
C ALA A 59 -38.69 -35.76 3.87
N ALA A 60 -37.61 -35.42 4.57
CA ALA A 60 -37.40 -34.11 5.10
C ALA A 60 -36.99 -33.19 3.93
N ALA A 61 -37.82 -32.18 3.66
CA ALA A 61 -37.48 -31.13 2.73
C ALA A 61 -36.14 -30.45 3.16
N PRO A 62 -35.24 -30.14 2.21
CA PRO A 62 -34.03 -29.45 2.56
C PRO A 62 -34.39 -28.02 3.09
N VAL A 63 -34.22 -27.83 4.38
CA VAL A 63 -34.13 -26.50 4.93
C VAL A 63 -32.86 -25.89 4.36
N VAL A 64 -33.00 -25.07 3.32
CA VAL A 64 -31.92 -24.19 2.86
C VAL A 64 -31.70 -23.20 3.97
N ALA A 65 -30.77 -23.49 4.88
CA ALA A 65 -30.21 -22.47 5.75
C ALA A 65 -29.59 -21.39 4.87
N PRO A 66 -29.84 -20.09 5.11
CA PRO A 66 -29.12 -19.05 4.42
C PRO A 66 -27.64 -19.25 4.77
N GLN A 67 -26.87 -19.70 3.78
CA GLN A 67 -25.41 -19.67 3.86
C GLN A 67 -25.07 -18.18 3.90
N ALA A 68 -24.88 -17.66 5.11
CA ALA A 68 -24.25 -16.37 5.28
C ALA A 68 -22.96 -16.41 4.46
N ASP A 69 -22.84 -15.49 3.53
CA ASP A 69 -21.70 -15.37 2.64
C ASP A 69 -20.47 -14.91 3.45
N LEU A 70 -19.99 -15.81 4.32
CA LEU A 70 -18.77 -15.61 5.10
C LEU A 70 -17.53 -15.49 4.20
N LEU A 71 -17.60 -16.05 2.97
CA LEU A 71 -16.51 -15.97 2.01
C LEU A 71 -16.44 -14.62 1.31
N GLY A 72 -17.58 -13.97 1.05
CA GLY A 72 -17.61 -12.61 0.49
C GLY A 72 -17.03 -11.58 1.44
N GLY A 73 -17.30 -11.70 2.74
CA GLY A 73 -16.72 -10.82 3.75
C GLY A 73 -15.20 -10.96 3.89
N VAL A 74 -14.69 -12.19 3.79
CA VAL A 74 -13.24 -12.46 3.87
C VAL A 74 -12.53 -12.00 2.59
N SER A 75 -13.15 -12.17 1.43
CA SER A 75 -12.60 -11.70 0.14
C SER A 75 -12.44 -10.19 0.11
N ASN A 76 -13.40 -9.42 0.64
CA ASN A 76 -13.31 -7.97 0.73
C ASN A 76 -12.26 -7.50 1.75
N LEU A 77 -12.05 -8.25 2.83
CA LEU A 77 -10.99 -7.95 3.81
C LEU A 77 -9.59 -8.18 3.23
N LEU A 78 -9.43 -9.16 2.35
CA LEU A 78 -8.15 -9.47 1.71
C LEU A 78 -7.82 -8.55 0.53
N LYS A 79 -8.82 -7.98 -0.14
CA LYS A 79 -8.62 -7.05 -1.27
C LYS A 79 -7.80 -5.81 -0.92
N HIS A 80 -7.81 -5.36 0.33
CA HIS A 80 -7.14 -4.14 0.76
C HIS A 80 -5.95 -4.40 1.70
N VAL A 81 -5.43 -5.64 1.74
CA VAL A 81 -4.25 -5.95 2.57
C VAL A 81 -3.06 -5.14 2.07
N GLY A 82 -2.50 -4.32 2.97
CA GLY A 82 -1.39 -3.42 2.67
C GLY A 82 -1.81 -2.01 2.26
N LEU A 83 -3.09 -1.75 1.94
CA LEU A 83 -3.58 -0.40 1.70
C LEU A 83 -3.96 0.31 3.01
N LEU A 84 -3.74 1.63 3.04
CA LEU A 84 -4.02 2.44 4.21
C LEU A 84 -5.53 2.73 4.31
N SER A 85 -6.15 2.36 5.44
CA SER A 85 -7.57 2.64 5.71
C SER A 85 -7.78 4.11 6.03
N CYS A 86 -8.72 4.75 5.33
CA CYS A 86 -8.99 6.17 5.39
C CYS A 86 -10.49 6.45 5.52
N SER A 87 -10.85 7.63 6.03
CA SER A 87 -12.20 8.16 5.84
C SER A 87 -12.38 8.60 4.39
N ALA A 88 -13.53 8.29 3.80
CA ALA A 88 -13.79 8.64 2.40
C ALA A 88 -13.59 10.15 2.14
N LEU A 89 -12.86 10.46 1.08
CA LEU A 89 -12.75 11.82 0.57
C LEU A 89 -13.99 12.18 -0.27
N PRO A 90 -14.37 13.46 -0.34
CA PRO A 90 -15.36 13.89 -1.33
C PRO A 90 -14.88 13.58 -2.74
N PRO A 91 -15.79 13.20 -3.67
CA PRO A 91 -15.43 12.97 -5.06
C PRO A 91 -14.83 14.25 -5.66
N ALA A 92 -13.76 14.10 -6.41
CA ALA A 92 -13.08 15.23 -7.03
C ALA A 92 -12.47 14.82 -8.38
N THR A 93 -12.46 15.76 -9.33
CA THR A 93 -11.82 15.58 -10.64
C THR A 93 -11.00 16.81 -10.94
N GLY A 94 -9.75 16.61 -11.35
CA GLY A 94 -8.86 17.63 -11.87
C GLY A 94 -8.46 17.27 -13.29
N SER A 95 -8.57 18.23 -14.24
CA SER A 95 -8.15 18.01 -15.62
C SER A 95 -7.30 19.18 -16.13
N LYS A 96 -6.25 18.87 -16.88
CA LYS A 96 -5.36 19.88 -17.48
C LYS A 96 -4.65 19.32 -18.70
N THR A 97 -4.55 20.13 -19.75
CA THR A 97 -3.66 19.83 -20.88
C THR A 97 -2.24 20.24 -20.52
N ILE A 98 -1.31 19.30 -20.54
CA ILE A 98 0.11 19.48 -20.22
C ILE A 98 0.94 19.07 -21.44
N GLY A 99 1.88 19.92 -21.82
CA GLY A 99 2.82 19.70 -22.90
C GLY A 99 4.26 19.49 -22.41
N SER A 100 5.20 19.83 -23.30
CA SER A 100 6.64 19.67 -23.01
C SER A 100 7.18 20.54 -21.88
N GLU A 101 6.49 21.63 -21.52
CA GLU A 101 6.83 22.48 -20.36
C GLU A 101 6.57 21.83 -19.02
N GLY A 102 5.79 20.74 -19.02
CA GLY A 102 5.29 20.14 -17.79
C GLY A 102 4.17 20.95 -17.14
N GLY A 103 3.81 20.61 -15.92
CA GLY A 103 2.74 21.27 -15.19
C GLY A 103 2.31 20.50 -13.95
N THR A 104 1.33 21.07 -13.24
CA THR A 104 0.77 20.48 -12.03
C THR A 104 -0.75 20.34 -12.18
N ILE A 105 -1.27 19.22 -11.70
CA ILE A 105 -2.70 18.94 -11.54
C ILE A 105 -2.95 18.71 -10.06
N ASN A 106 -3.98 19.37 -9.52
CA ASN A 106 -4.45 19.12 -8.16
C ASN A 106 -5.81 18.42 -8.24
N VAL A 107 -6.00 17.39 -7.40
CA VAL A 107 -7.25 16.65 -7.26
C VAL A 107 -7.50 16.39 -5.77
N GLY A 108 -8.52 17.04 -5.21
CA GLY A 108 -8.73 17.04 -3.76
C GLY A 108 -7.45 17.46 -3.00
N PRO A 109 -7.01 16.68 -2.01
CA PRO A 109 -5.80 16.97 -1.23
C PRO A 109 -4.50 16.44 -1.89
N HIS A 110 -4.59 15.87 -3.09
CA HIS A 110 -3.47 15.28 -3.81
C HIS A 110 -2.97 16.20 -4.92
N SER A 111 -1.70 16.04 -5.31
CA SER A 111 -1.10 16.79 -6.40
C SER A 111 -0.21 15.91 -7.27
N PHE A 112 -0.28 16.14 -8.56
CA PHE A 112 0.51 15.43 -9.56
C PHE A 112 1.33 16.43 -10.38
N VAL A 113 2.65 16.27 -10.39
CA VAL A 113 3.60 17.16 -11.06
C VAL A 113 4.26 16.43 -12.21
N VAL A 114 4.05 16.93 -13.40
CA VAL A 114 4.72 16.48 -14.63
C VAL A 114 5.91 17.39 -14.89
N PRO A 115 7.15 16.89 -14.85
CA PRO A 115 8.32 17.72 -15.07
C PRO A 115 8.50 18.11 -16.53
N ARG A 116 9.25 19.17 -16.77
CA ARG A 116 9.59 19.62 -18.12
C ARG A 116 10.28 18.52 -18.92
N GLY A 117 9.78 18.26 -20.12
CA GLY A 117 10.29 17.26 -21.03
C GLY A 117 9.84 15.82 -20.73
N ALA A 118 8.90 15.63 -19.80
CA ALA A 118 8.28 14.32 -19.55
C ALA A 118 7.33 13.91 -20.68
N LEU A 119 6.68 14.88 -21.33
CA LEU A 119 5.80 14.65 -22.48
C LEU A 119 6.41 15.26 -23.75
N SER A 120 6.20 14.60 -24.89
CA SER A 120 6.66 15.07 -26.20
C SER A 120 5.65 15.95 -26.93
N HIS A 121 4.38 15.83 -26.59
CA HIS A 121 3.26 16.56 -27.16
C HIS A 121 2.22 16.86 -26.07
N PRO A 122 1.35 17.85 -26.28
CA PRO A 122 0.29 18.14 -25.32
C PRO A 122 -0.68 16.96 -25.15
N VAL A 123 -0.97 16.62 -23.90
CA VAL A 123 -1.92 15.57 -23.50
C VAL A 123 -2.87 16.16 -22.47
N THR A 124 -4.17 15.95 -22.63
CA THR A 124 -5.14 16.27 -21.57
C THR A 124 -5.14 15.14 -20.56
N ILE A 125 -4.69 15.47 -19.37
CA ILE A 125 -4.60 14.55 -18.23
C ILE A 125 -5.77 14.82 -17.32
N THR A 126 -6.47 13.77 -16.90
CA THR A 126 -7.55 13.82 -15.90
C THR A 126 -7.18 12.94 -14.73
N ALA A 127 -7.30 13.48 -13.53
CA ALA A 127 -7.16 12.76 -12.26
C ALA A 127 -8.50 12.76 -11.54
N THR A 128 -8.93 11.61 -11.03
CA THR A 128 -10.23 11.44 -10.34
C THR A 128 -10.02 10.77 -8.98
N ILE A 129 -10.76 11.24 -7.98
CA ILE A 129 -10.93 10.60 -6.66
C ILE A 129 -12.37 10.18 -6.53
N GLU A 130 -12.59 8.93 -6.16
CA GLU A 130 -13.89 8.41 -5.79
C GLU A 130 -14.01 8.26 -4.26
N PRO A 131 -15.24 8.33 -3.69
CA PRO A 131 -15.45 8.25 -2.24
C PRO A 131 -15.29 6.80 -1.74
N GLU A 132 -14.08 6.41 -1.44
CA GLU A 132 -13.70 5.08 -0.95
C GLU A 132 -13.04 5.13 0.43
N HIS A 133 -12.88 3.96 1.07
CA HIS A 133 -12.20 3.82 2.36
C HIS A 133 -10.67 3.71 2.25
N VAL A 134 -10.14 3.92 1.05
CA VAL A 134 -8.72 4.07 0.76
C VAL A 134 -8.51 5.35 -0.05
N ASN A 135 -7.37 6.01 0.12
CA ASN A 135 -7.03 7.12 -0.75
C ASN A 135 -6.46 6.56 -2.06
N HIS A 136 -7.24 6.70 -3.11
CA HIS A 136 -7.01 6.20 -4.44
C HIS A 136 -7.16 7.34 -5.45
N VAL A 137 -6.30 7.40 -6.45
CA VAL A 137 -6.35 8.38 -7.56
C VAL A 137 -6.21 7.64 -8.88
N GLN A 138 -7.22 7.80 -9.72
CA GLN A 138 -7.25 7.25 -11.07
C GLN A 138 -6.81 8.30 -12.08
N PHE A 139 -5.92 7.93 -13.03
CA PHE A 139 -5.42 8.83 -14.07
C PHE A 139 -5.85 8.38 -15.47
N LYS A 140 -6.26 9.37 -16.30
CA LYS A 140 -6.55 9.18 -17.73
C LYS A 140 -5.68 10.14 -18.56
N PRO A 141 -5.26 9.75 -19.80
CA PRO A 141 -5.48 8.45 -20.45
C PRO A 141 -4.63 7.35 -19.83
N GLU A 142 -5.22 6.19 -19.63
CA GLU A 142 -4.53 5.04 -19.11
C GLU A 142 -3.35 4.61 -20.00
N GLY A 143 -2.28 4.09 -19.39
CA GLY A 143 -1.10 3.63 -20.09
C GLY A 143 -0.21 4.72 -20.69
N LEU A 144 -0.51 6.02 -20.48
CA LEU A 144 0.39 7.11 -20.89
C LEU A 144 1.75 6.96 -20.21
N GLN A 145 2.82 6.95 -21.01
CA GLN A 145 4.20 6.81 -20.52
C GLN A 145 4.92 8.15 -20.51
N PHE A 146 5.73 8.37 -19.47
CA PHE A 146 6.55 9.57 -19.32
C PHE A 146 8.00 9.30 -19.72
N LYS A 147 8.62 10.25 -20.44
CA LYS A 147 10.07 10.22 -20.74
C LYS A 147 10.93 10.51 -19.51
N LYS A 148 10.37 11.17 -18.52
CA LYS A 148 10.95 11.47 -17.20
C LYS A 148 9.85 11.24 -16.18
N SER A 149 10.16 10.55 -15.10
CA SER A 149 9.21 10.26 -14.04
C SER A 149 8.48 11.52 -13.57
N ALA A 150 7.16 11.44 -13.52
CA ALA A 150 6.34 12.42 -12.86
C ALA A 150 6.32 12.15 -11.35
N SER A 151 5.75 13.09 -10.57
CA SER A 151 5.73 12.99 -9.12
C SER A 151 4.29 13.09 -8.62
N LEU A 152 3.81 12.04 -7.97
CA LEU A 152 2.50 12.00 -7.32
C LEU A 152 2.69 12.20 -5.82
N THR A 153 2.07 13.24 -5.26
CA THR A 153 2.00 13.48 -3.82
C THR A 153 0.59 13.25 -3.34
N MET A 154 0.42 12.26 -2.46
CA MET A 154 -0.86 11.91 -1.86
C MET A 154 -0.88 12.26 -0.38
N SER A 155 -1.95 12.93 0.05
CA SER A 155 -2.21 13.20 1.47
C SER A 155 -2.90 12.00 2.10
N TYR A 156 -2.51 11.66 3.33
CA TYR A 156 -3.20 10.69 4.17
C TYR A 156 -3.66 11.29 5.51
N ALA A 157 -3.97 12.61 5.50
CA ALA A 157 -4.44 13.30 6.71
C ALA A 157 -5.78 12.76 7.24
N ASN A 158 -6.60 12.18 6.35
CA ASN A 158 -7.89 11.54 6.65
C ASN A 158 -7.77 10.04 6.99
N CYS A 159 -6.55 9.50 7.08
CA CYS A 159 -6.33 8.06 7.27
C CYS A 159 -5.98 7.72 8.72
N ASN A 160 -6.31 6.49 9.11
CA ASN A 160 -5.95 5.95 10.41
C ASN A 160 -4.51 5.41 10.38
N ILE A 161 -3.60 6.13 11.05
CA ILE A 161 -2.17 5.76 11.14
C ILE A 161 -1.81 5.07 12.44
N LEU A 162 -2.76 4.91 13.39
CA LEU A 162 -2.47 4.34 14.71
C LEU A 162 -2.02 2.87 14.63
N ASN A 163 -2.44 2.15 13.61
CA ASN A 163 -2.13 0.74 13.42
C ASN A 163 -0.88 0.49 12.55
N SER A 164 -0.25 1.54 12.03
CA SER A 164 0.94 1.38 11.22
C SER A 164 1.89 2.56 11.40
N LEU A 165 2.99 2.31 12.11
CA LEU A 165 4.15 3.21 12.19
C LEU A 165 5.13 3.01 11.02
N LEU A 166 4.82 2.08 10.10
CA LEU A 166 5.63 1.82 8.92
C LEU A 166 5.57 3.01 7.95
N PRO A 167 6.65 3.28 7.22
CA PRO A 167 6.65 4.28 6.17
C PRO A 167 5.54 4.02 5.15
N LYS A 168 4.90 5.08 4.66
CA LYS A 168 3.88 4.99 3.62
C LYS A 168 4.51 4.99 2.25
N HIS A 169 3.92 4.23 1.35
CA HIS A 169 4.31 4.12 -0.06
C HIS A 169 3.12 4.46 -0.96
N ILE A 170 3.41 4.88 -2.17
CA ILE A 170 2.41 4.86 -3.24
C ILE A 170 2.48 3.49 -3.90
N ALA A 171 1.33 2.84 -4.03
CA ALA A 171 1.16 1.58 -4.72
C ALA A 171 0.48 1.82 -6.07
N HIS A 172 0.96 1.15 -7.11
CA HIS A 172 0.23 0.91 -8.34
C HIS A 172 -0.78 -0.20 -8.06
N VAL A 173 -2.05 0.04 -8.35
CA VAL A 173 -3.15 -0.89 -8.09
C VAL A 173 -3.94 -1.16 -9.36
N ASP A 174 -4.67 -2.26 -9.39
CA ASP A 174 -5.68 -2.54 -10.41
C ASP A 174 -7.05 -1.96 -10.03
N GLU A 175 -8.06 -2.15 -10.89
CA GLU A 175 -9.44 -1.68 -10.68
C GLU A 175 -10.10 -2.28 -9.41
N ASP A 176 -9.63 -3.43 -8.96
CA ASP A 176 -10.08 -4.10 -7.73
C ASP A 176 -9.26 -3.70 -6.49
N LEU A 177 -8.35 -2.71 -6.62
CA LEU A 177 -7.43 -2.23 -5.59
C LEU A 177 -6.43 -3.29 -5.09
N ASN A 178 -6.10 -4.30 -5.91
CA ASN A 178 -4.98 -5.19 -5.61
C ASN A 178 -3.66 -4.47 -5.89
N ILE A 179 -2.71 -4.58 -4.97
CA ILE A 179 -1.39 -3.98 -5.15
C ILE A 179 -0.62 -4.78 -6.20
N LEU A 180 -0.26 -4.11 -7.29
CA LEU A 180 0.55 -4.67 -8.38
C LEU A 180 2.04 -4.42 -8.12
N SER A 181 2.39 -3.23 -7.63
CA SER A 181 3.76 -2.86 -7.27
C SER A 181 3.78 -1.67 -6.30
N LEU A 182 4.88 -1.53 -5.57
CA LEU A 182 5.16 -0.34 -4.77
C LEU A 182 6.12 0.59 -5.51
N LEU A 183 5.81 1.88 -5.52
CA LEU A 183 6.67 2.89 -6.13
C LEU A 183 7.77 3.32 -5.17
N LEU A 184 8.90 3.78 -5.74
CA LEU A 184 9.90 4.50 -4.96
C LEU A 184 9.25 5.76 -4.38
N SER A 185 9.10 5.78 -3.05
CA SER A 185 8.33 6.79 -2.35
C SER A 185 9.09 7.38 -1.17
N VAL A 186 8.78 8.65 -0.87
CA VAL A 186 9.26 9.36 0.32
C VAL A 186 8.05 9.74 1.17
N ASP A 187 8.01 9.24 2.39
CA ASP A 187 6.97 9.54 3.37
C ASP A 187 7.37 10.74 4.24
N ASN A 188 6.48 11.72 4.32
CA ASN A 188 6.58 12.83 5.26
C ASN A 188 5.47 12.71 6.31
N LEU A 189 5.77 12.01 7.40
CA LEU A 189 4.84 11.72 8.48
C LEU A 189 4.28 12.98 9.14
N LEU A 190 5.08 14.04 9.28
CA LEU A 190 4.65 15.31 9.89
C LEU A 190 3.62 16.03 9.02
N ALA A 191 3.84 16.05 7.70
CA ALA A 191 2.91 16.65 6.75
C ALA A 191 1.75 15.70 6.39
N ARG A 192 1.81 14.42 6.82
CA ARG A 192 0.90 13.34 6.40
C ARG A 192 0.75 13.26 4.89
N LYS A 193 1.89 13.23 4.21
CA LYS A 193 1.97 13.14 2.75
C LYS A 193 3.03 12.15 2.33
N VAL A 194 2.73 11.36 1.31
CA VAL A 194 3.69 10.49 0.64
C VAL A 194 3.84 10.92 -0.80
N THR A 195 5.08 10.94 -1.29
CA THR A 195 5.40 11.31 -2.68
C THR A 195 6.10 10.16 -3.36
N GLY A 196 5.58 9.71 -4.49
CA GLY A 196 6.13 8.63 -5.31
C GLY A 196 6.46 9.07 -6.71
N GLN A 197 7.40 8.35 -7.36
CA GLN A 197 7.77 8.53 -8.76
C GLN A 197 6.86 7.71 -9.65
N VAL A 198 6.29 8.33 -10.67
CA VAL A 198 5.31 7.74 -11.59
C VAL A 198 5.87 7.78 -13.01
N ASP A 199 6.02 6.63 -13.65
CA ASP A 199 6.55 6.49 -15.00
C ASP A 199 5.47 6.30 -16.06
N HIS A 200 4.29 5.88 -15.67
CA HIS A 200 3.12 5.70 -16.54
C HIS A 200 1.82 6.03 -15.80
N PHE A 201 0.73 6.23 -16.52
CA PHE A 201 -0.58 6.38 -15.93
C PHE A 201 -1.27 5.05 -15.67
N SER A 202 -1.83 4.97 -14.49
CA SER A 202 -2.64 3.89 -13.96
C SER A 202 -3.39 4.40 -12.72
N ASP A 203 -3.84 3.49 -11.89
CA ASP A 203 -4.47 3.74 -10.62
C ASP A 203 -3.45 3.62 -9.49
N TYR A 204 -3.47 4.59 -8.57
CA TYR A 204 -2.51 4.67 -7.48
C TYR A 204 -3.22 4.85 -6.14
N ALA A 205 -2.78 4.09 -5.14
CA ALA A 205 -3.30 4.15 -3.78
C ALA A 205 -2.16 4.29 -2.76
N ILE A 206 -2.49 4.58 -1.49
CA ILE A 206 -1.52 4.65 -0.41
C ILE A 206 -1.45 3.29 0.29
N ALA A 207 -0.23 2.74 0.39
CA ALA A 207 0.12 1.49 1.07
C ALA A 207 1.05 1.73 2.26
N TRP A 208 1.25 0.70 3.10
CA TRP A 208 2.16 0.68 4.27
C TRP A 208 2.89 -0.64 4.41
#